data_6b05d0ab477285ffca709eb3df6f4dc0
#
_entry.id   6b05d0ab477285ffca709eb3df6f4dc0
#
_cell.length_a   1.000
_cell.length_b   1.000
_cell.length_c   1.000
_cell.angle_alpha   90.00
_cell.angle_beta   90.00
_cell.angle_gamma   90.00
#
_symmetry.space_group_name_H-M   'P 1'
#
loop_
_entity.id
_entity.type
_entity.pdbx_description
1 polymer ?
#
loop_
_entity_poly.entity_id
_entity_poly.type
_entity_poly.pdbx_seq_one_letter_code
_entity_poly.pdbx_strand_id
1 'polypeptide(L)'
;SEELRDHPNTADIEIETRNGNITRVCGASIGGGSILITEINGLEMELSGEYPALIVRHRDVPGVINTVTNILANEHVNVAFMRVFRHARRQDACMVIETDSPVSERVCRLILDWNENISGVLAV
;
A
#
# COMPACT_ATOMS: atom_id res chain seq x y z
N SER A 1 -17.84 -0.13 -0.06
CA SER A 1 -19.25 -0.08 -0.44
C SER A 1 -19.64 1.30 -0.94
N GLU A 2 -20.77 1.40 -1.62
CA GLU A 2 -21.25 2.69 -2.10
C GLU A 2 -21.55 3.66 -0.98
N GLU A 3 -22.03 3.17 0.14
CA GLU A 3 -22.29 4.01 1.31
C GLU A 3 -21.03 4.71 1.82
N LEU A 4 -19.92 3.99 1.86
CA LEU A 4 -18.63 4.57 2.23
C LEU A 4 -18.16 5.59 1.19
N ARG A 5 -18.41 5.31 -0.10
CA ARG A 5 -18.03 6.22 -1.18
C ARG A 5 -18.84 7.51 -1.19
N ASP A 6 -20.08 7.43 -0.76
CA ASP A 6 -20.96 8.60 -0.65
C ASP A 6 -20.69 9.42 0.60
N HIS A 7 -19.86 8.92 1.50
CA HIS A 7 -19.48 9.65 2.70
C HIS A 7 -18.62 10.85 2.33
N PRO A 8 -18.89 12.05 2.86
CA PRO A 8 -18.16 13.26 2.46
C PRO A 8 -16.67 13.23 2.78
N ASN A 9 -16.22 12.30 3.62
CA ASN A 9 -14.82 12.14 3.99
C ASN A 9 -14.13 10.97 3.29
N THR A 10 -14.77 10.38 2.28
CA THR A 10 -14.13 9.30 1.51
C THR A 10 -13.29 9.87 0.37
N ALA A 11 -12.26 9.15 0.00
CA ALA A 11 -11.41 9.47 -1.12
C ALA A 11 -11.05 8.21 -1.89
N ASP A 12 -11.02 8.32 -3.21
CA ASP A 12 -10.52 7.29 -4.10
C ASP A 12 -9.15 7.73 -4.61
N ILE A 13 -8.16 6.87 -4.44
CA ILE A 13 -6.79 7.11 -4.89
C ILE A 13 -6.44 6.03 -5.90
N GLU A 14 -5.82 6.42 -7.00
CA GLU A 14 -5.35 5.48 -8.01
C GLU A 14 -3.83 5.45 -8.01
N ILE A 15 -3.28 4.23 -8.04
CA ILE A 15 -1.85 4.01 -8.21
C ILE A 15 -1.66 3.48 -9.62
N GLU A 16 -0.96 4.25 -10.44
CA GLU A 16 -0.54 3.78 -11.75
C GLU A 16 0.77 3.00 -11.61
N THR A 17 0.78 1.77 -12.09
CA THR A 17 1.97 0.93 -12.07
C THR A 17 2.81 1.18 -13.32
N ARG A 18 4.11 0.79 -13.28
CA ARG A 18 5.02 1.03 -14.40
C ARG A 18 4.63 0.30 -15.69
N ASN A 19 3.77 -0.72 -15.60
CA ASN A 19 3.24 -1.43 -16.78
C ASN A 19 1.87 -0.90 -17.21
N GLY A 20 1.44 0.24 -16.68
CA GLY A 20 0.20 0.91 -17.09
C GLY A 20 -1.06 0.43 -16.38
N ASN A 21 -0.97 -0.55 -15.49
CA ASN A 21 -2.12 -1.00 -14.72
C ASN A 21 -2.44 0.00 -13.61
N ILE A 22 -3.70 0.06 -13.22
CA ILE A 22 -4.17 0.96 -12.17
C ILE A 22 -4.63 0.15 -10.97
N THR A 23 -4.17 0.52 -9.78
CA THR A 23 -4.65 0.00 -8.52
C THR A 23 -5.50 1.08 -7.86
N ARG A 24 -6.75 0.75 -7.55
CA ARG A 24 -7.67 1.69 -6.90
C ARG A 24 -7.68 1.44 -5.40
N VAL A 25 -7.45 2.51 -4.65
CA VAL A 25 -7.45 2.50 -3.20
C VAL A 25 -8.54 3.43 -2.73
N CYS A 26 -9.46 2.91 -1.93
CA CYS A 26 -10.50 3.70 -1.30
C CYS A 26 -10.14 3.94 0.16
N GLY A 27 -10.36 5.15 0.63
CA GLY A 27 -10.08 5.52 2.00
C GLY A 27 -11.10 6.47 2.57
N ALA A 28 -11.13 6.56 3.88
CA ALA A 28 -11.95 7.51 4.61
C ALA A 28 -11.07 8.40 5.46
N SER A 29 -11.35 9.69 5.47
CA SER A 29 -10.67 10.63 6.36
C SER A 29 -11.17 10.43 7.78
N ILE A 30 -10.26 10.24 8.72
CA ILE A 30 -10.58 10.04 10.14
C ILE A 30 -10.10 11.19 11.01
N GLY A 31 -9.68 12.31 10.38
CA GLY A 31 -9.19 13.49 11.06
C GLY A 31 -7.67 13.52 11.21
N GLY A 32 -7.12 14.67 11.57
CA GLY A 32 -5.68 14.83 11.78
C GLY A 32 -4.81 14.62 10.55
N GLY A 33 -5.40 14.67 9.35
CA GLY A 33 -4.69 14.38 8.11
C GLY A 33 -4.50 12.89 7.82
N SER A 34 -5.04 12.02 8.66
CA SER A 34 -4.93 10.56 8.49
C SER A 34 -6.04 10.00 7.62
N ILE A 35 -5.71 8.96 6.87
CA ILE A 35 -6.66 8.25 6.00
C ILE A 35 -6.71 6.79 6.44
N LEU A 36 -7.93 6.30 6.67
CA LEU A 36 -8.19 4.89 6.90
C LEU A 36 -8.44 4.21 5.54
N ILE A 37 -7.60 3.27 5.15
CA ILE A 37 -7.80 2.54 3.91
C ILE A 37 -8.88 1.48 4.14
N THR A 38 -9.93 1.54 3.33
CA THR A 38 -11.08 0.65 3.45
C THR A 38 -11.16 -0.40 2.36
N GLU A 39 -10.62 -0.10 1.17
CA GLU A 39 -10.62 -1.03 0.04
C GLU A 39 -9.37 -0.85 -0.82
N ILE A 40 -8.88 -1.95 -1.36
CA ILE A 40 -7.88 -1.95 -2.44
C ILE A 40 -8.41 -2.86 -3.54
N ASN A 41 -8.61 -2.32 -4.75
CA ASN A 41 -9.18 -3.03 -5.90
C ASN A 41 -10.47 -3.77 -5.57
N GLY A 42 -11.35 -3.15 -4.78
CA GLY A 42 -12.63 -3.73 -4.37
C GLY A 42 -12.55 -4.72 -3.22
N LEU A 43 -11.37 -5.04 -2.72
CA LEU A 43 -11.21 -5.90 -1.54
C LEU A 43 -11.29 -5.04 -0.28
N GLU A 44 -12.27 -5.34 0.56
CA GLU A 44 -12.41 -4.69 1.84
C GLU A 44 -11.26 -5.04 2.77
N MET A 45 -10.82 -4.07 3.55
CA MET A 45 -9.78 -4.29 4.55
C MET A 45 -10.01 -3.43 5.78
N GLU A 46 -9.56 -3.95 6.91
CA GLU A 46 -9.60 -3.25 8.19
C GLU A 46 -8.18 -2.87 8.59
N LEU A 47 -7.92 -1.56 8.57
CA LEU A 47 -6.70 -1.00 9.12
C LEU A 47 -7.08 -0.12 10.29
N SER A 48 -6.18 0.00 11.26
CA SER A 48 -6.46 0.80 12.45
C SER A 48 -6.61 2.29 12.16
N GLY A 49 -5.94 2.75 11.09
CA GLY A 49 -5.85 4.18 10.77
C GLY A 49 -4.96 4.98 11.73
N GLU A 50 -4.35 4.32 12.70
CA GLU A 50 -3.47 4.96 13.69
C GLU A 50 -2.07 5.19 13.16
N TYR A 51 -1.69 4.46 12.11
CA TYR A 51 -0.33 4.47 11.58
C TYR A 51 -0.31 4.89 10.12
N PRO A 52 0.79 5.50 9.67
CA PRO A 52 1.02 5.67 8.24
C PRO A 52 0.98 4.32 7.53
N ALA A 53 0.53 4.29 6.30
CA ALA A 53 0.45 3.07 5.52
C ALA A 53 1.22 3.20 4.21
N LEU A 54 1.84 2.10 3.82
CA LEU A 54 2.53 1.94 2.55
C LEU A 54 1.83 0.85 1.76
N ILE A 55 1.51 1.13 0.50
CA ILE A 55 0.87 0.19 -0.40
C ILE A 55 1.84 -0.13 -1.51
N VAL A 56 2.14 -1.42 -1.67
CA VAL A 56 3.09 -1.91 -2.68
C VAL A 56 2.37 -2.84 -3.63
N ARG A 57 2.31 -2.45 -4.90
CA ARG A 57 1.79 -3.31 -5.96
C ARG A 57 2.94 -4.14 -6.52
N HIS A 58 2.77 -5.46 -6.60
CA HIS A 58 3.86 -6.35 -7.02
C HIS A 58 3.33 -7.66 -7.62
N ARG A 59 4.22 -8.41 -8.25
CA ARG A 59 3.93 -9.80 -8.60
C ARG A 59 4.03 -10.66 -7.34
N ASP A 60 3.20 -11.68 -7.28
CA ASP A 60 3.19 -12.66 -6.18
C ASP A 60 4.26 -13.72 -6.41
N VAL A 61 5.50 -13.35 -6.18
CA VAL A 61 6.68 -14.19 -6.37
C VAL A 61 7.62 -14.10 -5.18
N PRO A 62 8.46 -15.13 -4.95
CA PRO A 62 9.44 -15.07 -3.87
C PRO A 62 10.39 -13.89 -3.99
N GLY A 63 10.81 -13.36 -2.86
CA GLY A 63 11.81 -12.29 -2.79
C GLY A 63 11.27 -10.87 -2.69
N VAL A 64 10.02 -10.62 -3.08
CA VAL A 64 9.44 -9.27 -3.04
C VAL A 64 9.29 -8.79 -1.61
N ILE A 65 8.73 -9.62 -0.74
CA ILE A 65 8.56 -9.25 0.68
C ILE A 65 9.92 -8.94 1.32
N ASN A 66 10.92 -9.77 1.04
CA ASN A 66 12.27 -9.56 1.55
C ASN A 66 12.84 -8.22 1.08
N THR A 67 12.67 -7.87 -0.19
CA THR A 67 13.13 -6.58 -0.72
C THR A 67 12.52 -5.42 0.07
N VAL A 68 11.21 -5.42 0.24
CA VAL A 68 10.49 -4.33 0.91
C VAL A 68 10.91 -4.22 2.37
N THR A 69 10.89 -5.32 3.11
CA THR A 69 11.23 -5.31 4.54
C THR A 69 12.69 -4.97 4.77
N ASN A 70 13.58 -5.40 3.90
CA ASN A 70 15.00 -5.09 4.01
C ASN A 70 15.27 -3.61 3.81
N ILE A 71 14.64 -2.99 2.81
CA ILE A 71 14.77 -1.55 2.57
C ILE A 71 14.21 -0.76 3.76
N LEU A 72 13.03 -1.14 4.25
CA LEU A 72 12.45 -0.45 5.41
C LEU A 72 13.35 -0.57 6.64
N ALA A 73 13.92 -1.74 6.90
CA ALA A 73 14.85 -1.95 8.00
C ALA A 73 16.10 -1.08 7.87
N ASN A 74 16.70 -1.02 6.68
CA ASN A 74 17.89 -0.20 6.43
C ASN A 74 17.61 1.29 6.57
N GLU A 75 16.38 1.71 6.32
CA GLU A 75 15.95 3.09 6.47
C GLU A 75 15.39 3.38 7.87
N HIS A 76 15.55 2.44 8.80
CA HIS A 76 15.11 2.56 10.20
C HIS A 76 13.60 2.77 10.34
N VAL A 77 12.82 2.21 9.43
CA VAL A 77 11.36 2.24 9.50
C VAL A 77 10.87 0.93 10.10
N ASN A 78 10.21 1.02 11.24
CA ASN A 78 9.66 -0.16 11.90
C ASN A 78 8.28 -0.48 11.35
N VAL A 79 8.05 -1.76 11.05
CA VAL A 79 6.78 -2.26 10.55
C VAL A 79 5.89 -2.64 11.74
N ALA A 80 4.72 -2.04 11.81
CA ALA A 80 3.72 -2.34 12.84
C ALA A 80 2.75 -3.43 12.40
N PHE A 81 2.45 -3.49 11.10
CA PHE A 81 1.52 -4.45 10.53
C PHE A 81 1.87 -4.67 9.05
N MET A 82 1.69 -5.88 8.57
CA MET A 82 1.88 -6.19 7.15
C MET A 82 0.90 -7.26 6.72
N ARG A 83 0.30 -7.06 5.56
CA ARG A 83 -0.54 -8.07 4.94
C ARG A 83 -0.40 -8.04 3.42
N VAL A 84 -0.37 -9.22 2.82
CA VAL A 84 -0.34 -9.37 1.37
C VAL A 84 -1.69 -9.90 0.90
N PHE A 85 -2.26 -9.19 -0.06
CA PHE A 85 -3.51 -9.56 -0.71
C PHE A 85 -3.18 -10.03 -2.11
N ARG A 86 -3.60 -11.23 -2.46
CA ARG A 86 -3.39 -11.79 -3.79
C ARG A 86 -4.72 -12.10 -4.46
N HIS A 87 -4.76 -11.94 -5.78
CA HIS A 87 -5.92 -12.34 -6.58
C HIS A 87 -5.81 -13.81 -6.96
N ALA A 88 -4.63 -14.22 -7.43
CA ALA A 88 -4.29 -15.59 -7.79
C ALA A 88 -2.79 -15.77 -7.63
N ARG A 89 -2.36 -17.03 -7.46
CA ARG A 89 -0.94 -17.35 -7.33
C ARG A 89 -0.17 -16.87 -8.55
N ARG A 90 1.02 -16.33 -8.34
CA ARG A 90 1.97 -15.88 -9.37
C ARG A 90 1.45 -14.76 -10.26
N GLN A 91 0.37 -14.12 -9.83
CA GLN A 91 -0.15 -12.94 -10.49
C GLN A 91 0.09 -11.70 -9.62
N ASP A 92 -0.62 -10.64 -9.91
CA ASP A 92 -0.48 -9.41 -9.15
C ASP A 92 -0.99 -9.56 -7.73
N ALA A 93 -0.26 -8.95 -6.82
CA ALA A 93 -0.61 -8.86 -5.41
C ALA A 93 -0.44 -7.43 -4.94
N CYS A 94 -0.98 -7.16 -3.78
CA CYS A 94 -0.86 -5.87 -3.12
C CYS A 94 -0.43 -6.09 -1.68
N MET A 95 0.63 -5.44 -1.27
CA MET A 95 1.14 -5.48 0.09
C MET A 95 0.76 -4.19 0.79
N VAL A 96 0.13 -4.31 1.95
CA VAL A 96 -0.21 -3.16 2.79
C VAL A 96 0.63 -3.24 4.05
N ILE A 97 1.34 -2.17 4.34
CA ILE A 97 2.26 -2.10 5.47
C ILE A 97 1.92 -0.86 6.30
N GLU A 98 1.59 -1.05 7.57
CA GLU A 98 1.52 0.05 8.52
C GLU A 98 2.89 0.19 9.20
N THR A 99 3.36 1.42 9.30
CA THR A 99 4.68 1.73 9.85
C THR A 99 4.55 2.70 11.02
N ASP A 100 5.56 2.71 11.91
CA ASP A 100 5.57 3.61 13.07
C ASP A 100 5.80 5.08 12.66
N SER A 101 6.43 5.29 11.51
CA SER A 101 6.73 6.62 11.00
C SER A 101 6.41 6.69 9.51
N PRO A 102 6.12 7.89 8.98
CA PRO A 102 5.85 8.04 7.55
C PRO A 102 7.02 7.58 6.69
N VAL A 103 6.72 6.94 5.58
CA VAL A 103 7.73 6.51 4.60
C VAL A 103 7.89 7.63 3.58
N SER A 104 9.12 8.11 3.43
CA SER A 104 9.42 9.21 2.52
C SER A 104 9.27 8.79 1.06
N GLU A 105 9.06 9.78 0.19
CA GLU A 105 9.00 9.55 -1.25
C GLU A 105 10.30 8.92 -1.77
N ARG A 106 11.45 9.30 -1.22
CA ARG A 106 12.74 8.70 -1.55
C ARG A 106 12.76 7.20 -1.27
N VAL A 107 12.26 6.78 -0.13
CA VAL A 107 12.20 5.36 0.25
C VAL A 107 11.22 4.60 -0.63
N CYS A 108 10.08 5.20 -0.95
CA CYS A 108 9.13 4.61 -1.91
C CYS A 108 9.80 4.37 -3.26
N ARG A 109 10.59 5.31 -3.73
CA ARG A 109 11.31 5.18 -5.00
C ARG A 109 12.39 4.11 -4.94
N LEU A 110 13.11 3.99 -3.82
CA LEU A 110 14.07 2.91 -3.62
C LEU A 110 13.40 1.54 -3.73
N ILE A 111 12.25 1.38 -3.09
CA ILE A 111 11.49 0.13 -3.15
C ILE A 111 11.09 -0.17 -4.60
N LEU A 112 10.54 0.81 -5.29
CA LEU A 112 10.08 0.65 -6.66
C LEU A 112 11.22 0.24 -7.60
N ASP A 113 12.40 0.83 -7.45
CA ASP A 113 13.51 0.62 -8.37
C ASP A 113 14.35 -0.62 -8.04
N TRP A 114 14.27 -1.12 -6.81
CA TRP A 114 15.14 -2.21 -6.38
C TRP A 114 14.75 -3.58 -6.94
N ASN A 115 13.48 -3.80 -7.20
CA ASN A 115 12.98 -5.09 -7.65
C ASN A 115 11.99 -4.89 -8.80
N GLU A 116 12.30 -5.50 -9.95
CA GLU A 116 11.46 -5.37 -11.16
C GLU A 116 10.06 -5.96 -10.98
N ASN A 117 9.87 -6.84 -10.00
CA ASN A 117 8.54 -7.40 -9.68
C ASN A 117 7.66 -6.43 -8.90
N ILE A 118 8.21 -5.30 -8.45
CA ILE A 118 7.44 -4.23 -7.82
C ILE A 118 7.05 -3.23 -8.89
N SER A 119 5.77 -2.98 -9.05
CA SER A 119 5.24 -2.14 -10.12
C SER A 119 4.71 -0.79 -9.66
N GLY A 120 4.39 -0.64 -8.40
CA GLY A 120 3.91 0.63 -7.85
C GLY A 120 4.06 0.69 -6.35
N VAL A 121 4.30 1.89 -5.83
CA VAL A 121 4.43 2.15 -4.39
C VAL A 121 3.74 3.46 -4.05
N LEU A 122 2.90 3.45 -3.03
CA LEU A 122 2.20 4.64 -2.54
C LEU A 122 2.27 4.71 -1.02
N ALA A 123 2.69 5.85 -0.50
CA ALA A 123 2.62 6.16 0.93
C ALA A 123 1.39 7.02 1.21
N VAL A 124 0.59 6.63 2.18
CA VAL A 124 -0.63 7.37 2.60
C VAL A 124 -0.64 7.67 4.08
#